data_8af41ab4d467c7b0278a356775c3ef1a
#
_entry.id   8af41ab4d467c7b0278a356775c3ef1a
#
_cell.length_a   1.000
_cell.length_b   1.000
_cell.length_c   1.000
_cell.angle_alpha   90.00
_cell.angle_beta   90.00
_cell.angle_gamma   90.00
#
_symmetry.space_group_name_H-M   'P 1'
#
loop_
_entity.id
_entity.type
_entity.pdbx_description
1 polymer ?
#
loop_
_entity_poly.entity_id
_entity_poly.type
_entity_poly.pdbx_seq_one_letter_code
_entity_poly.pdbx_strand_id
1 'polypeptide(L)'
;MTENEKKLIEGLISRDAKVTKGFFSAQCKPMLSSVAREVFMEDMDYDKVIDGLYNYLVADNGAVLRQFAGKGNKSTIYKWLRATAKSYFQKKKKEAVIDLHGKQPLCIENVGDHVDALQKNNKEMDVAAMLDMIELERDRLVLEKIDVEGVSYDELAAQTGLSKPNLYNIRKRALERLKKKARIALSDADALCAIRCEQYVLDMFGIHKPIFELKRLAEDKGWLTDTGVAIENLGKIPKHYGLTVRTYKSDINKISAAINAGKQVLVAVDGGELIGNPFEEKLEDALVGGIADHCVVVLNYDEEENKVMLFNPAFGDIPLTVSTETFLDAWADSGNYTIEVSKQKLS
;
A
#
# COMPACT_ATOMS: atom_id res chain seq x y z
N MET A 1 -12.71 -9.45 11.94
CA MET A 1 -11.63 -10.38 11.57
C MET A 1 -12.19 -11.40 10.62
N THR A 2 -11.57 -11.57 9.47
CA THR A 2 -11.94 -12.56 8.45
C THR A 2 -11.49 -13.97 8.85
N GLU A 3 -12.05 -15.00 8.22
CA GLU A 3 -11.66 -16.38 8.49
C GLU A 3 -10.18 -16.64 8.10
N ASN A 4 -9.71 -15.98 7.02
CA ASN A 4 -8.31 -16.05 6.60
C ASN A 4 -7.35 -15.41 7.60
N GLU A 5 -7.73 -14.27 8.18
CA GLU A 5 -6.92 -13.65 9.25
C GLU A 5 -6.84 -14.56 10.47
N LYS A 6 -7.91 -15.30 10.80
CA LYS A 6 -7.89 -16.29 11.90
C LYS A 6 -6.92 -17.42 11.59
N LYS A 7 -7.06 -18.06 10.41
CA LYS A 7 -6.15 -19.13 9.95
C LYS A 7 -4.69 -18.68 9.95
N LEU A 8 -4.44 -17.44 9.46
CA LEU A 8 -3.10 -16.85 9.46
C LEU A 8 -2.56 -16.69 10.89
N ILE A 9 -3.33 -16.12 11.80
CA ILE A 9 -2.92 -15.93 13.20
C ILE A 9 -2.64 -17.27 13.87
N GLU A 10 -3.51 -18.25 13.68
CA GLU A 10 -3.32 -19.61 14.23
C GLU A 10 -2.06 -20.27 13.66
N GLY A 11 -1.82 -20.14 12.35
CA GLY A 11 -0.61 -20.62 11.71
C GLY A 11 0.66 -19.95 12.24
N LEU A 12 0.62 -18.65 12.49
CA LEU A 12 1.74 -17.93 13.09
C LEU A 12 2.01 -18.35 14.55
N ILE A 13 0.96 -18.52 15.35
CA ILE A 13 1.06 -18.97 16.75
C ILE A 13 1.57 -20.40 16.83
N SER A 14 1.08 -21.29 15.96
CA SER A 14 1.54 -22.69 15.90
C SER A 14 2.93 -22.85 15.29
N ARG A 15 3.55 -21.75 14.85
CA ARG A 15 4.87 -21.72 14.20
C ARG A 15 4.93 -22.56 12.92
N ASP A 16 3.82 -22.57 12.15
CA ASP A 16 3.81 -23.21 10.84
C ASP A 16 4.86 -22.54 9.92
N ALA A 17 5.85 -23.30 9.47
CA ALA A 17 6.98 -22.78 8.72
C ALA A 17 6.55 -22.18 7.37
N LYS A 18 5.55 -22.76 6.69
CA LYS A 18 5.06 -22.29 5.40
C LYS A 18 4.30 -20.97 5.56
N VAL A 19 3.42 -20.89 6.56
CA VAL A 19 2.66 -19.69 6.89
C VAL A 19 3.59 -18.56 7.32
N THR A 20 4.50 -18.83 8.25
CA THR A 20 5.44 -17.83 8.78
C THR A 20 6.35 -17.28 7.68
N LYS A 21 6.97 -18.14 6.88
CA LYS A 21 7.84 -17.73 5.78
C LYS A 21 7.06 -16.96 4.71
N GLY A 22 5.90 -17.45 4.31
CA GLY A 22 5.04 -16.76 3.35
C GLY A 22 4.65 -15.36 3.81
N PHE A 23 4.26 -15.21 5.07
CA PHE A 23 3.82 -13.95 5.63
C PHE A 23 4.98 -12.95 5.81
N PHE A 24 6.04 -13.31 6.52
CA PHE A 24 7.13 -12.38 6.82
C PHE A 24 8.10 -12.17 5.66
N SER A 25 8.49 -13.23 4.92
CA SER A 25 9.51 -13.12 3.88
C SER A 25 8.95 -12.75 2.51
N ALA A 26 7.65 -12.98 2.24
CA ALA A 26 7.05 -12.61 0.97
C ALA A 26 6.13 -11.39 1.07
N GLN A 27 5.16 -11.42 1.98
CA GLN A 27 4.10 -10.41 2.02
C GLN A 27 4.48 -9.14 2.80
N CYS A 28 5.16 -9.30 3.95
CA CYS A 28 5.44 -8.19 4.87
C CYS A 28 6.85 -7.62 4.77
N LYS A 29 7.79 -8.29 4.07
CA LYS A 29 9.20 -7.91 4.05
C LYS A 29 9.44 -6.43 3.69
N PRO A 30 8.86 -5.87 2.61
CA PRO A 30 9.12 -4.48 2.26
C PRO A 30 8.57 -3.50 3.29
N MET A 31 7.34 -3.74 3.76
CA MET A 31 6.72 -2.91 4.80
C MET A 31 7.55 -2.91 6.09
N LEU A 32 7.94 -4.08 6.57
CA LEU A 32 8.71 -4.21 7.81
C LEU A 32 10.13 -3.69 7.67
N SER A 33 10.77 -3.86 6.50
CA SER A 33 12.08 -3.26 6.20
C SER A 33 12.01 -1.74 6.18
N SER A 34 10.94 -1.17 5.60
CA SER A 34 10.69 0.27 5.61
C SER A 34 10.55 0.81 7.04
N VAL A 35 9.76 0.14 7.88
CA VAL A 35 9.58 0.51 9.29
C VAL A 35 10.89 0.37 10.08
N ALA A 36 11.66 -0.69 9.85
CA ALA A 36 12.95 -0.88 10.51
C ALA A 36 13.93 0.25 10.14
N ARG A 37 14.06 0.59 8.86
CA ARG A 37 14.89 1.71 8.39
C ARG A 37 14.45 3.06 8.98
N GLU A 38 13.14 3.32 9.01
CA GLU A 38 12.59 4.55 9.61
C GLU A 38 12.99 4.69 11.08
N VAL A 39 13.01 3.59 11.83
CA VAL A 39 13.30 3.62 13.27
C VAL A 39 14.81 3.61 13.56
N PHE A 40 15.56 2.73 12.89
CA PHE A 40 17.00 2.55 13.20
C PHE A 40 17.91 3.49 12.41
N MET A 41 17.42 4.05 11.29
CA MET A 41 18.17 4.96 10.40
C MET A 41 19.45 4.34 9.80
N GLU A 42 19.54 3.01 9.78
CA GLU A 42 20.66 2.21 9.29
C GLU A 42 20.14 1.04 8.46
N ASP A 43 20.98 0.49 7.58
CA ASP A 43 20.69 -0.76 6.88
C ASP A 43 20.83 -1.92 7.89
N MET A 44 19.69 -2.47 8.26
CA MET A 44 19.58 -3.56 9.21
C MET A 44 19.46 -4.90 8.49
N ASP A 45 20.09 -5.94 9.09
CA ASP A 45 19.83 -7.33 8.67
C ASP A 45 18.35 -7.67 8.96
N TYR A 46 17.56 -7.71 7.89
CA TYR A 46 16.12 -7.92 7.98
C TYR A 46 15.76 -9.18 8.77
N ASP A 47 16.47 -10.28 8.52
CA ASP A 47 16.14 -11.58 9.12
C ASP A 47 16.31 -11.54 10.64
N LYS A 48 17.37 -10.89 11.14
CA LYS A 48 17.59 -10.70 12.60
C LYS A 48 16.54 -9.81 13.24
N VAL A 49 16.14 -8.73 12.56
CA VAL A 49 15.15 -7.80 13.08
C VAL A 49 13.78 -8.46 13.15
N ILE A 50 13.43 -9.25 12.13
CA ILE A 50 12.15 -9.94 12.04
C ILE A 50 12.05 -11.12 12.99
N ASP A 51 13.13 -11.88 13.21
CA ASP A 51 13.12 -12.95 14.20
C ASP A 51 12.79 -12.42 15.60
N GLY A 52 13.32 -11.27 15.98
CA GLY A 52 12.99 -10.61 17.23
C GLY A 52 11.53 -10.17 17.30
N LEU A 53 11.01 -9.55 16.24
CA LEU A 53 9.61 -9.16 16.15
C LEU A 53 8.68 -10.38 16.18
N TYR A 54 8.98 -11.42 15.41
CA TYR A 54 8.17 -12.64 15.38
C TYR A 54 8.09 -13.30 16.76
N ASN A 55 9.23 -13.46 17.44
CA ASN A 55 9.26 -14.00 18.79
C ASN A 55 8.42 -13.17 19.78
N TYR A 56 8.45 -11.85 19.66
CA TYR A 56 7.58 -10.96 20.45
C TYR A 56 6.09 -11.19 20.15
N LEU A 57 5.73 -11.32 18.89
CA LEU A 57 4.34 -11.51 18.46
C LEU A 57 3.74 -12.84 18.93
N VAL A 58 4.53 -13.91 18.95
CA VAL A 58 4.07 -15.27 19.35
C VAL A 58 4.35 -15.61 20.81
N ALA A 59 5.01 -14.71 21.57
CA ALA A 59 5.22 -14.89 22.99
C ALA A 59 3.88 -15.08 23.73
N ASP A 60 3.91 -15.76 24.88
CA ASP A 60 2.77 -15.98 25.74
C ASP A 60 1.55 -16.54 24.97
N ASN A 61 1.80 -17.58 24.15
CA ASN A 61 0.79 -18.22 23.30
C ASN A 61 0.11 -17.22 22.33
N GLY A 62 0.88 -16.30 21.77
CA GLY A 62 0.41 -15.30 20.81
C GLY A 62 -0.45 -14.19 21.42
N ALA A 63 -0.19 -13.83 22.68
CA ALA A 63 -0.97 -12.80 23.37
C ALA A 63 -1.05 -11.49 22.58
N VAL A 64 0.03 -11.09 21.94
CA VAL A 64 0.06 -9.88 21.10
C VAL A 64 -0.76 -10.05 19.82
N LEU A 65 -0.63 -11.17 19.11
CA LEU A 65 -1.42 -11.47 17.91
C LEU A 65 -2.93 -11.58 18.22
N ARG A 66 -3.28 -12.14 19.38
CA ARG A 66 -4.68 -12.27 19.83
C ARG A 66 -5.32 -10.94 20.19
N GLN A 67 -4.55 -9.88 20.46
CA GLN A 67 -5.08 -8.53 20.64
C GLN A 67 -5.73 -8.02 19.34
N PHE A 68 -5.13 -8.30 18.18
CA PHE A 68 -5.78 -8.02 16.90
C PHE A 68 -7.11 -8.77 16.76
N ALA A 69 -7.12 -10.06 17.09
CA ALA A 69 -8.31 -10.91 17.01
C ALA A 69 -9.47 -10.45 17.91
N GLY A 70 -9.17 -9.89 19.09
CA GLY A 70 -10.15 -9.54 20.12
C GLY A 70 -10.86 -8.20 19.96
N LYS A 71 -10.33 -7.27 19.16
CA LYS A 71 -10.82 -5.86 19.14
C LYS A 71 -11.84 -5.54 18.05
N GLY A 72 -12.28 -6.50 17.24
CA GLY A 72 -13.28 -6.26 16.18
C GLY A 72 -12.87 -5.14 15.20
N ASN A 73 -11.60 -4.95 14.99
CA ASN A 73 -11.01 -3.78 14.35
C ASN A 73 -11.29 -3.78 12.84
N LYS A 74 -11.74 -2.65 12.29
CA LYS A 74 -11.88 -2.42 10.85
C LYS A 74 -10.51 -2.33 10.13
N SER A 75 -9.41 -2.40 10.87
CA SER A 75 -8.04 -2.34 10.35
C SER A 75 -7.59 -3.72 9.91
N THR A 76 -6.92 -3.80 8.76
CA THR A 76 -6.31 -5.05 8.30
C THR A 76 -5.14 -5.45 9.19
N ILE A 77 -4.82 -6.77 9.20
CA ILE A 77 -3.68 -7.30 9.96
C ILE A 77 -2.36 -6.58 9.59
N TYR A 78 -2.21 -6.14 8.34
CA TYR A 78 -1.01 -5.43 7.88
C TYR A 78 -0.87 -4.04 8.50
N LYS A 79 -1.98 -3.27 8.60
CA LYS A 79 -1.99 -1.96 9.27
C LYS A 79 -1.63 -2.09 10.74
N TRP A 80 -2.25 -3.07 11.40
CA TRP A 80 -1.98 -3.39 12.79
C TRP A 80 -0.53 -3.84 13.00
N LEU A 81 -0.02 -4.74 12.14
CA LEU A 81 1.35 -5.23 12.22
C LEU A 81 2.37 -4.10 12.01
N ARG A 82 2.14 -3.19 11.06
CA ARG A 82 3.01 -2.03 10.84
C ARG A 82 3.14 -1.17 12.09
N ALA A 83 2.02 -0.83 12.74
CA ALA A 83 2.01 -0.04 13.98
C ALA A 83 2.71 -0.78 15.13
N THR A 84 2.41 -2.08 15.29
CA THR A 84 3.02 -2.94 16.32
C THR A 84 4.53 -3.08 16.10
N ALA A 85 4.98 -3.28 14.87
CA ALA A 85 6.40 -3.37 14.52
C ALA A 85 7.13 -2.05 14.81
N LYS A 86 6.53 -0.91 14.44
CA LYS A 86 7.11 0.42 14.72
C LYS A 86 7.32 0.63 16.23
N SER A 87 6.31 0.33 17.04
CA SER A 87 6.40 0.42 18.51
C SER A 87 7.44 -0.53 19.08
N TYR A 88 7.50 -1.78 18.60
CA TYR A 88 8.48 -2.77 19.01
C TYR A 88 9.92 -2.31 18.68
N PHE A 89 10.17 -1.85 17.46
CA PHE A 89 11.49 -1.38 17.04
C PHE A 89 11.93 -0.12 17.80
N GLN A 90 11.01 0.81 18.04
CA GLN A 90 11.30 1.99 18.87
C GLN A 90 11.70 1.61 20.31
N LYS A 91 11.01 0.62 20.89
CA LYS A 91 11.37 0.07 22.21
C LYS A 91 12.76 -0.56 22.17
N LYS A 92 13.05 -1.39 21.16
CA LYS A 92 14.36 -2.03 20.99
C LYS A 92 15.48 -1.02 20.78
N LYS A 93 15.25 0.05 20.01
CA LYS A 93 16.22 1.13 19.85
C LYS A 93 16.52 1.83 21.19
N LYS A 94 15.50 2.10 22.01
CA LYS A 94 15.68 2.69 23.34
C LYS A 94 16.46 1.75 24.25
N GLU A 95 16.15 0.45 24.27
CA GLU A 95 16.87 -0.55 25.06
C GLU A 95 18.36 -0.60 24.67
N ALA A 96 18.69 -0.61 23.37
CA ALA A 96 20.06 -0.59 22.89
C ALA A 96 20.84 0.68 23.30
N VAL A 97 20.18 1.84 23.28
CA VAL A 97 20.78 3.11 23.74
C VAL A 97 21.01 3.10 25.25
N ILE A 98 20.17 2.42 26.02
CA ILE A 98 20.28 2.32 27.48
C ILE A 98 21.41 1.39 27.88
N ASP A 99 21.62 0.25 27.18
CA ASP A 99 22.76 -0.65 27.39
C ASP A 99 24.10 0.07 27.21
N LEU A 100 24.16 1.08 26.35
CA LEU A 100 25.34 1.92 26.13
C LEU A 100 25.54 2.99 27.22
N HIS A 101 24.51 3.36 28.02
CA HIS A 101 24.52 4.49 28.93
C HIS A 101 24.06 4.19 30.39
N GLY A 102 23.73 2.94 30.70
CA GLY A 102 23.51 2.45 32.09
C GLY A 102 22.34 3.04 32.87
N LYS A 103 21.24 3.45 32.25
CA LYS A 103 20.04 3.96 32.94
C LYS A 103 18.78 3.15 32.61
N GLN A 104 17.98 2.85 33.66
CA GLN A 104 16.73 2.05 33.53
C GLN A 104 15.62 2.75 32.77
N PRO A 105 14.80 1.98 31.97
CA PRO A 105 13.68 2.52 31.22
C PRO A 105 12.40 2.66 32.05
N LEU A 106 11.59 3.67 31.69
CA LEU A 106 10.21 3.83 32.14
C LEU A 106 9.28 2.87 31.37
N CYS A 107 8.45 2.12 32.10
CA CYS A 107 7.38 1.30 31.53
C CYS A 107 6.36 2.16 30.77
N ILE A 108 6.05 1.76 29.56
CA ILE A 108 4.89 2.30 28.81
C ILE A 108 3.80 1.23 28.85
N GLU A 109 2.77 1.47 29.64
CA GLU A 109 1.51 0.74 29.58
C GLU A 109 0.67 1.30 28.40
N ASN A 110 -0.01 0.38 27.68
CA ASN A 110 -1.00 0.62 26.64
C ASN A 110 -0.54 0.91 25.20
N VAL A 111 -0.17 -0.17 24.49
CA VAL A 111 0.01 -0.16 23.02
C VAL A 111 -1.33 0.03 22.28
N GLY A 112 -2.48 -0.27 22.91
CA GLY A 112 -3.81 -0.18 22.30
C GLY A 112 -4.24 1.25 21.98
N ASP A 113 -3.99 2.16 22.88
CA ASP A 113 -4.43 3.57 22.77
C ASP A 113 -3.61 4.37 21.74
N HIS A 114 -2.35 3.95 21.50
CA HIS A 114 -1.50 4.56 20.46
C HIS A 114 -1.91 4.19 19.04
N VAL A 115 -2.46 2.99 18.81
CA VAL A 115 -2.93 2.56 17.48
C VAL A 115 -4.17 3.36 17.08
N ASP A 116 -5.10 3.57 18.02
CA ASP A 116 -6.32 4.33 17.75
C ASP A 116 -6.02 5.83 17.55
N ALA A 117 -5.05 6.38 18.28
CA ALA A 117 -4.61 7.77 18.11
C ALA A 117 -3.89 8.00 16.77
N LEU A 118 -3.04 7.07 16.32
CA LEU A 118 -2.34 7.17 15.02
C LEU A 118 -3.32 6.99 13.85
N GLN A 119 -4.34 6.13 14.00
CA GLN A 119 -5.37 5.96 12.95
C GLN A 119 -6.30 7.17 12.85
N LYS A 120 -6.61 7.80 13.99
CA LYS A 120 -7.41 9.02 14.02
C LYS A 120 -6.65 10.20 13.42
N ASN A 121 -5.38 10.37 13.79
CA ASN A 121 -4.53 11.42 13.25
C ASN A 121 -4.27 11.27 11.73
N ASN A 122 -4.09 10.05 11.21
CA ASN A 122 -3.91 9.85 9.77
C ASN A 122 -5.17 10.18 8.95
N LYS A 123 -6.37 9.83 9.46
CA LYS A 123 -7.61 10.20 8.78
C LYS A 123 -7.89 11.70 8.83
N GLU A 124 -7.64 12.33 9.97
CA GLU A 124 -7.83 13.77 10.14
C GLU A 124 -6.79 14.56 9.30
N MET A 125 -5.56 14.07 9.17
CA MET A 125 -4.53 14.70 8.35
C MET A 125 -4.84 14.59 6.85
N ASP A 126 -5.38 13.46 6.38
CA ASP A 126 -5.77 13.28 4.97
C ASP A 126 -6.92 14.21 4.58
N VAL A 127 -7.95 14.33 5.43
CA VAL A 127 -9.09 15.22 5.20
C VAL A 127 -8.68 16.69 5.29
N ALA A 128 -7.89 17.07 6.29
CA ALA A 128 -7.38 18.43 6.42
C ALA A 128 -6.49 18.84 5.24
N ALA A 129 -5.58 17.96 4.81
CA ALA A 129 -4.74 18.20 3.65
C ALA A 129 -5.56 18.35 2.36
N MET A 130 -6.64 17.55 2.19
CA MET A 130 -7.56 17.70 1.07
C MET A 130 -8.33 19.03 1.11
N LEU A 131 -8.80 19.45 2.28
CA LEU A 131 -9.50 20.73 2.45
C LEU A 131 -8.55 21.91 2.19
N ASP A 132 -7.28 21.81 2.56
CA ASP A 132 -6.26 22.84 2.30
C ASP A 132 -5.95 23.01 0.81
N MET A 133 -6.22 22.01 -0.02
CA MET A 133 -6.14 22.13 -1.48
C MET A 133 -7.22 23.03 -2.09
N ILE A 134 -8.23 23.41 -1.33
CA ILE A 134 -9.34 24.23 -1.79
C ILE A 134 -9.06 25.71 -1.53
N GLU A 135 -8.82 26.47 -2.60
CA GLU A 135 -8.44 27.89 -2.53
C GLU A 135 -9.59 28.82 -2.10
N LEU A 136 -10.84 28.44 -2.42
CA LEU A 136 -11.99 29.25 -2.11
C LEU A 136 -12.56 28.86 -0.74
N GLU A 137 -12.44 29.75 0.24
CA GLU A 137 -12.88 29.54 1.62
C GLU A 137 -14.38 29.13 1.71
N ARG A 138 -15.22 29.71 0.86
CA ARG A 138 -16.64 29.34 0.76
C ARG A 138 -16.81 27.89 0.31
N ASP A 139 -16.05 27.44 -0.67
CA ASP A 139 -16.14 26.09 -1.22
C ASP A 139 -15.61 25.08 -0.18
N ARG A 140 -14.56 25.44 0.54
CA ARG A 140 -14.00 24.68 1.67
C ARG A 140 -15.03 24.54 2.79
N LEU A 141 -15.64 25.64 3.23
CA LEU A 141 -16.68 25.64 4.27
C LEU A 141 -17.83 24.70 3.93
N VAL A 142 -18.32 24.74 2.68
CA VAL A 142 -19.45 23.90 2.24
C VAL A 142 -19.07 22.42 2.28
N LEU A 143 -17.88 22.02 1.82
CA LEU A 143 -17.43 20.65 1.88
C LEU A 143 -17.18 20.20 3.32
N GLU A 144 -16.54 21.02 4.14
CA GLU A 144 -16.30 20.72 5.56
C GLU A 144 -17.61 20.47 6.31
N LYS A 145 -18.58 21.37 6.16
CA LYS A 145 -19.86 21.26 6.86
C LYS A 145 -20.71 20.07 6.37
N ILE A 146 -20.83 19.87 5.06
CA ILE A 146 -21.70 18.82 4.51
C ILE A 146 -21.02 17.46 4.50
N ASP A 147 -19.77 17.38 4.01
CA ASP A 147 -19.11 16.08 3.74
C ASP A 147 -18.33 15.55 4.95
N VAL A 148 -17.82 16.43 5.81
CA VAL A 148 -17.02 16.02 6.99
C VAL A 148 -17.87 16.04 8.27
N GLU A 149 -18.60 17.14 8.53
CA GLU A 149 -19.40 17.29 9.74
C GLU A 149 -20.82 16.69 9.61
N GLY A 150 -21.28 16.39 8.40
CA GLY A 150 -22.60 15.80 8.14
C GLY A 150 -23.77 16.77 8.34
N VAL A 151 -23.53 18.09 8.28
CA VAL A 151 -24.57 19.13 8.41
C VAL A 151 -25.53 19.05 7.22
N SER A 152 -26.82 19.09 7.47
CA SER A 152 -27.82 19.04 6.42
C SER A 152 -27.82 20.32 5.57
N TYR A 153 -28.28 20.22 4.31
CA TYR A 153 -28.45 21.41 3.45
C TYR A 153 -29.41 22.43 4.01
N ASP A 154 -30.40 22.01 4.82
CA ASP A 154 -31.37 22.91 5.47
C ASP A 154 -30.71 23.75 6.55
N GLU A 155 -29.91 23.11 7.41
CA GLU A 155 -29.16 23.76 8.48
C GLU A 155 -28.12 24.71 7.91
N LEU A 156 -27.35 24.26 6.90
CA LEU A 156 -26.33 25.09 6.29
C LEU A 156 -26.91 26.27 5.53
N ALA A 157 -28.10 26.12 4.90
CA ALA A 157 -28.83 27.20 4.26
C ALA A 157 -29.26 28.26 5.30
N ALA A 158 -29.74 27.82 6.46
CA ALA A 158 -30.13 28.73 7.57
C ALA A 158 -28.90 29.47 8.14
N GLN A 159 -27.75 28.81 8.26
CA GLN A 159 -26.52 29.40 8.78
C GLN A 159 -25.87 30.41 7.81
N THR A 160 -25.87 30.09 6.52
CA THR A 160 -25.17 30.87 5.49
C THR A 160 -26.01 31.86 4.72
N GLY A 161 -27.36 31.78 4.82
CA GLY A 161 -28.28 32.56 4.00
C GLY A 161 -28.31 32.15 2.52
N LEU A 162 -27.60 31.08 2.15
CA LEU A 162 -27.58 30.57 0.77
C LEU A 162 -28.74 29.60 0.53
N SER A 163 -29.31 29.63 -0.68
CA SER A 163 -30.34 28.65 -1.03
C SER A 163 -29.76 27.24 -1.18
N LYS A 164 -30.53 26.20 -0.88
CA LYS A 164 -30.15 24.79 -1.06
C LYS A 164 -29.60 24.47 -2.46
N PRO A 165 -30.24 24.91 -3.58
CA PRO A 165 -29.70 24.70 -4.91
C PRO A 165 -28.33 25.34 -5.10
N ASN A 166 -28.10 26.51 -4.47
CA ASN A 166 -26.79 27.17 -4.54
C ASN A 166 -25.74 26.41 -3.76
N LEU A 167 -26.02 25.94 -2.56
CA LEU A 167 -25.14 25.09 -1.77
C LEU A 167 -24.78 23.79 -2.51
N TYR A 168 -25.77 23.14 -3.14
CA TYR A 168 -25.55 21.96 -3.97
C TYR A 168 -24.59 22.24 -5.13
N ASN A 169 -24.80 23.36 -5.85
CA ASN A 169 -23.95 23.76 -6.96
C ASN A 169 -22.52 24.14 -6.51
N ILE A 170 -22.40 24.78 -5.33
CA ILE A 170 -21.09 25.08 -4.75
C ILE A 170 -20.35 23.77 -4.41
N ARG A 171 -21.01 22.86 -3.68
CA ARG A 171 -20.46 21.56 -3.33
C ARG A 171 -20.01 20.78 -4.57
N LYS A 172 -20.87 20.67 -5.58
CA LYS A 172 -20.54 19.97 -6.84
C LYS A 172 -19.29 20.54 -7.49
N ARG A 173 -19.20 21.86 -7.67
CA ARG A 173 -18.02 22.51 -8.27
C ARG A 173 -16.78 22.39 -7.40
N ALA A 174 -16.91 22.45 -6.08
CA ALA A 174 -15.80 22.28 -5.16
C ALA A 174 -15.22 20.86 -5.22
N LEU A 175 -16.09 19.84 -5.27
CA LEU A 175 -15.69 18.43 -5.46
C LEU A 175 -15.00 18.20 -6.81
N GLU A 176 -15.53 18.77 -7.90
CA GLU A 176 -14.89 18.66 -9.22
C GLU A 176 -13.48 19.31 -9.24
N ARG A 177 -13.35 20.48 -8.60
CA ARG A 177 -12.03 21.14 -8.47
C ARG A 177 -11.07 20.35 -7.59
N LEU A 178 -11.56 19.82 -6.47
CA LEU A 178 -10.77 18.98 -5.58
C LEU A 178 -10.33 17.70 -6.30
N LYS A 179 -11.24 17.01 -7.00
CA LYS A 179 -10.94 15.86 -7.83
C LYS A 179 -9.87 16.18 -8.89
N LYS A 180 -9.98 17.33 -9.55
CA LYS A 180 -8.98 17.75 -10.54
C LYS A 180 -7.62 18.03 -9.90
N LYS A 181 -7.57 18.68 -8.74
CA LYS A 181 -6.31 18.94 -8.00
C LYS A 181 -5.74 17.66 -7.40
N ALA A 182 -6.58 16.80 -6.85
CA ALA A 182 -6.18 15.50 -6.36
C ALA A 182 -5.64 14.60 -7.51
N ARG A 183 -6.27 14.63 -8.68
CA ARG A 183 -5.74 13.96 -9.89
C ARG A 183 -4.36 14.49 -10.29
N ILE A 184 -4.11 15.79 -10.20
CA ILE A 184 -2.78 16.37 -10.47
C ILE A 184 -1.77 15.91 -9.40
N ALA A 185 -2.14 15.95 -8.12
CA ALA A 185 -1.29 15.45 -7.04
C ALA A 185 -1.12 13.91 -7.08
N LEU A 186 -2.15 13.18 -7.50
CA LEU A 186 -2.12 11.75 -7.75
C LEU A 186 -1.33 11.43 -9.03
N SER A 187 -1.39 12.26 -10.08
CA SER A 187 -0.61 12.04 -11.30
C SER A 187 0.90 12.13 -11.06
N ASP A 188 1.37 12.98 -10.15
CA ASP A 188 2.77 12.96 -9.72
C ASP A 188 3.12 11.68 -8.91
N ALA A 189 2.16 11.14 -8.17
CA ALA A 189 2.30 9.85 -7.48
C ALA A 189 2.12 8.67 -8.45
N ASP A 190 1.21 8.77 -9.41
CA ASP A 190 0.94 7.77 -10.44
C ASP A 190 2.06 7.68 -11.46
N ALA A 191 2.69 8.80 -11.84
CA ALA A 191 3.89 8.79 -12.68
C ALA A 191 5.03 7.95 -12.10
N LEU A 192 5.05 7.72 -10.77
CA LEU A 192 6.04 6.91 -10.07
C LEU A 192 5.54 5.50 -9.70
N CYS A 193 4.32 5.11 -10.05
CA CYS A 193 3.76 3.82 -9.68
C CYS A 193 4.65 2.65 -10.14
N ALA A 194 5.11 2.67 -11.37
CA ALA A 194 6.02 1.68 -11.93
C ALA A 194 7.36 1.65 -11.20
N ILE A 195 7.97 2.82 -10.94
CA ILE A 195 9.26 2.90 -10.23
C ILE A 195 9.15 2.39 -8.80
N ARG A 196 8.03 2.66 -8.12
CA ARG A 196 7.76 2.12 -6.77
C ARG A 196 7.55 0.60 -6.79
N CYS A 197 6.87 0.07 -7.81
CA CYS A 197 6.76 -1.38 -8.00
C CYS A 197 8.13 -2.02 -8.26
N GLU A 198 8.97 -1.40 -9.10
CA GLU A 198 10.31 -1.89 -9.37
C GLU A 198 11.23 -1.74 -8.16
N GLN A 199 11.10 -0.69 -7.35
CA GLN A 199 11.77 -0.55 -6.05
C GLN A 199 11.37 -1.69 -5.10
N TYR A 200 10.06 -1.97 -4.99
CA TYR A 200 9.56 -3.09 -4.21
C TYR A 200 10.23 -4.41 -4.63
N VAL A 201 10.29 -4.67 -5.95
CA VAL A 201 10.92 -5.88 -6.49
C VAL A 201 12.41 -5.93 -6.17
N LEU A 202 13.15 -4.83 -6.29
CA LEU A 202 14.56 -4.76 -5.90
C LEU A 202 14.73 -5.07 -4.41
N ASP A 203 13.90 -4.49 -3.54
CA ASP A 203 13.92 -4.75 -2.09
C ASP A 203 13.68 -6.23 -1.75
N MET A 204 12.80 -6.91 -2.51
CA MET A 204 12.57 -8.36 -2.36
C MET A 204 13.81 -9.21 -2.68
N PHE A 205 14.69 -8.73 -3.55
CA PHE A 205 15.95 -9.38 -3.89
C PHE A 205 17.15 -8.89 -3.05
N GLY A 206 16.93 -8.00 -2.08
CA GLY A 206 17.95 -7.45 -1.19
C GLY A 206 18.74 -6.30 -1.81
N ILE A 207 18.24 -5.69 -2.88
CA ILE A 207 18.85 -4.53 -3.54
C ILE A 207 18.08 -3.26 -3.09
N HIS A 208 18.64 -2.57 -2.09
CA HIS A 208 17.99 -1.40 -1.51
C HIS A 208 18.45 -0.13 -2.20
N LYS A 209 17.52 0.55 -2.87
CA LYS A 209 17.75 1.81 -3.57
C LYS A 209 16.67 2.82 -3.21
N PRO A 210 17.04 4.05 -2.82
CA PRO A 210 16.06 5.08 -2.53
C PRO A 210 15.32 5.50 -3.81
N ILE A 211 14.04 5.84 -3.68
CA ILE A 211 13.17 6.16 -4.81
C ILE A 211 13.72 7.30 -5.70
N PHE A 212 14.38 8.30 -5.11
CA PHE A 212 14.95 9.41 -5.86
C PHE A 212 16.11 8.98 -6.79
N GLU A 213 16.89 7.95 -6.38
CA GLU A 213 17.96 7.38 -7.21
C GLU A 213 17.37 6.64 -8.40
N LEU A 214 16.33 5.84 -8.17
CA LEU A 214 15.63 5.09 -9.22
C LEU A 214 14.90 6.02 -10.19
N LYS A 215 14.27 7.08 -9.68
CA LYS A 215 13.62 8.11 -10.48
C LYS A 215 14.64 8.77 -11.41
N ARG A 216 15.75 9.26 -10.85
CA ARG A 216 16.82 9.89 -11.62
C ARG A 216 17.40 8.95 -12.68
N LEU A 217 17.67 7.68 -12.32
CA LEU A 217 18.11 6.67 -13.28
C LEU A 217 17.12 6.52 -14.45
N ALA A 218 15.82 6.45 -14.14
CA ALA A 218 14.78 6.29 -15.16
C ALA A 218 14.65 7.53 -16.05
N GLU A 219 14.77 8.73 -15.49
CA GLU A 219 14.81 10.00 -16.24
C GLU A 219 16.04 10.06 -17.14
N ASP A 220 17.25 9.82 -16.61
CA ASP A 220 18.51 9.84 -17.36
C ASP A 220 18.54 8.83 -18.51
N LYS A 221 17.82 7.72 -18.39
CA LYS A 221 17.68 6.67 -19.42
C LYS A 221 16.50 6.89 -20.36
N GLY A 222 15.67 7.90 -20.14
CA GLY A 222 14.45 8.13 -20.90
C GLY A 222 13.39 7.03 -20.71
N TRP A 223 13.39 6.32 -19.57
CA TRP A 223 12.38 5.33 -19.24
C TRP A 223 11.17 5.96 -18.54
N LEU A 224 11.37 7.06 -17.81
CA LEU A 224 10.34 7.86 -17.17
C LEU A 224 10.14 9.15 -17.97
N THR A 225 8.90 9.49 -18.24
CA THR A 225 8.45 10.73 -18.87
C THR A 225 7.47 11.47 -17.94
N ASP A 226 7.01 12.64 -18.36
CA ASP A 226 5.98 13.40 -17.63
C ASP A 226 4.65 12.64 -17.49
N THR A 227 4.40 11.65 -18.35
CA THR A 227 3.21 10.79 -18.35
C THR A 227 3.45 9.45 -17.65
N GLY A 228 4.61 9.25 -17.03
CA GLY A 228 4.96 8.00 -16.35
C GLY A 228 5.92 7.12 -17.14
N VAL A 229 5.94 5.83 -16.79
CA VAL A 229 6.79 4.81 -17.40
C VAL A 229 5.98 4.04 -18.44
N ALA A 230 6.37 4.11 -19.70
CA ALA A 230 5.73 3.34 -20.76
C ALA A 230 5.85 1.83 -20.51
N ILE A 231 4.85 1.06 -20.91
CA ILE A 231 4.73 -0.37 -20.61
C ILE A 231 5.96 -1.19 -21.07
N GLU A 232 6.57 -0.83 -22.20
CA GLU A 232 7.79 -1.45 -22.73
C GLU A 232 9.05 -1.11 -21.92
N ASN A 233 8.96 -0.14 -21.01
CA ASN A 233 10.04 0.24 -20.12
C ASN A 233 9.96 -0.46 -18.75
N LEU A 234 8.82 -1.08 -18.44
CA LEU A 234 8.65 -1.85 -17.21
C LEU A 234 9.67 -3.01 -17.14
N GLY A 235 10.29 -3.19 -15.98
CA GLY A 235 11.33 -4.19 -15.74
C GLY A 235 12.75 -3.71 -16.07
N LYS A 236 12.94 -2.51 -16.63
CA LYS A 236 14.28 -2.02 -17.00
C LYS A 236 15.13 -1.67 -15.79
N ILE A 237 14.56 -1.19 -14.69
CA ILE A 237 15.30 -0.91 -13.45
C ILE A 237 15.81 -2.22 -12.83
N PRO A 238 15.01 -3.25 -12.56
CA PRO A 238 15.50 -4.53 -12.07
C PRO A 238 16.58 -5.14 -12.97
N LYS A 239 16.41 -5.04 -14.28
CA LYS A 239 17.41 -5.50 -15.26
C LYS A 239 18.73 -4.72 -15.15
N HIS A 240 18.68 -3.41 -14.93
CA HIS A 240 19.87 -2.57 -14.72
C HIS A 240 20.66 -2.99 -13.48
N TYR A 241 19.99 -3.45 -12.44
CA TYR A 241 20.61 -3.97 -11.23
C TYR A 241 20.95 -5.47 -11.28
N GLY A 242 20.99 -6.06 -12.47
CA GLY A 242 21.50 -7.42 -12.70
C GLY A 242 20.50 -8.54 -12.44
N LEU A 243 19.21 -8.22 -12.32
CA LEU A 243 18.16 -9.23 -12.25
C LEU A 243 17.78 -9.73 -13.64
N THR A 244 17.31 -10.97 -13.73
CA THR A 244 16.74 -11.52 -14.94
C THR A 244 15.29 -11.08 -15.07
N VAL A 245 14.95 -10.45 -16.18
CA VAL A 245 13.60 -9.94 -16.48
C VAL A 245 13.09 -10.62 -17.75
N ARG A 246 11.84 -11.11 -17.70
CA ARG A 246 11.10 -11.65 -18.83
C ARG A 246 9.76 -10.96 -18.94
N THR A 247 9.37 -10.60 -20.15
CA THR A 247 8.09 -9.96 -20.46
C THR A 247 7.30 -10.84 -21.42
N TYR A 248 6.03 -11.08 -21.11
CA TYR A 248 5.15 -11.92 -21.92
C TYR A 248 3.69 -11.67 -21.57
N LYS A 249 2.78 -12.10 -22.45
CA LYS A 249 1.36 -12.20 -22.13
C LYS A 249 1.08 -13.48 -21.36
N SER A 250 0.31 -13.39 -20.28
CA SER A 250 0.16 -14.48 -19.32
C SER A 250 -1.29 -14.79 -18.97
N ASP A 251 -1.46 -15.74 -18.07
CA ASP A 251 -2.69 -16.08 -17.38
C ASP A 251 -2.41 -16.19 -15.87
N ILE A 252 -3.46 -16.19 -15.06
CA ILE A 252 -3.34 -16.17 -13.59
C ILE A 252 -2.60 -17.41 -13.05
N ASN A 253 -2.72 -18.56 -13.70
CA ASN A 253 -2.05 -19.78 -13.27
C ASN A 253 -0.53 -19.69 -13.46
N LYS A 254 -0.08 -19.06 -14.55
CA LYS A 254 1.35 -18.81 -14.79
C LYS A 254 1.90 -17.78 -13.80
N ILE A 255 1.12 -16.75 -13.46
CA ILE A 255 1.50 -15.81 -12.39
C ILE A 255 1.66 -16.56 -11.08
N SER A 256 0.68 -17.38 -10.69
CA SER A 256 0.74 -18.20 -9.47
C SER A 256 1.97 -19.11 -9.46
N ALA A 257 2.23 -19.81 -10.56
CA ALA A 257 3.41 -20.67 -10.70
C ALA A 257 4.74 -19.89 -10.57
N ALA A 258 4.82 -18.68 -11.13
CA ALA A 258 6.00 -17.82 -11.02
C ALA A 258 6.24 -17.37 -9.57
N ILE A 259 5.19 -16.93 -8.88
CA ILE A 259 5.25 -16.52 -7.46
C ILE A 259 5.68 -17.71 -6.57
N ASN A 260 5.06 -18.87 -6.78
CA ASN A 260 5.39 -20.08 -6.04
C ASN A 260 6.86 -20.55 -6.30
N ALA A 261 7.41 -20.20 -7.45
CA ALA A 261 8.83 -20.42 -7.77
C ALA A 261 9.78 -19.34 -7.18
N GLY A 262 9.28 -18.42 -6.37
CA GLY A 262 10.06 -17.36 -5.70
C GLY A 262 10.42 -16.18 -6.61
N LYS A 263 9.76 -16.04 -7.75
CA LYS A 263 9.92 -14.90 -8.64
C LYS A 263 8.98 -13.76 -8.23
N GLN A 264 9.31 -12.55 -8.64
CA GLN A 264 8.44 -11.39 -8.48
C GLN A 264 7.73 -11.12 -9.81
N VAL A 265 6.45 -10.76 -9.73
CA VAL A 265 5.61 -10.53 -10.92
C VAL A 265 5.00 -9.15 -10.83
N LEU A 266 5.33 -8.30 -11.81
CA LEU A 266 4.68 -7.01 -12.01
C LEU A 266 3.70 -7.14 -13.18
N VAL A 267 2.59 -6.40 -13.10
CA VAL A 267 1.60 -6.30 -14.17
C VAL A 267 1.19 -4.85 -14.36
N ALA A 268 0.88 -4.50 -15.61
CA ALA A 268 0.21 -3.25 -15.92
C ALA A 268 -1.30 -3.50 -15.90
N VAL A 269 -2.05 -2.62 -15.24
CA VAL A 269 -3.50 -2.76 -15.03
C VAL A 269 -4.18 -1.42 -15.26
N ASP A 270 -5.49 -1.44 -15.50
CA ASP A 270 -6.32 -0.26 -15.30
C ASP A 270 -6.48 0.02 -13.81
N GLY A 271 -6.00 1.19 -13.38
CA GLY A 271 -6.05 1.60 -11.98
C GLY A 271 -7.45 1.91 -11.50
N GLY A 272 -8.30 2.42 -12.37
CA GLY A 272 -9.70 2.73 -12.12
C GLY A 272 -10.51 1.49 -11.82
N GLU A 273 -10.43 0.46 -12.65
CA GLU A 273 -11.11 -0.83 -12.46
C GLU A 273 -10.66 -1.53 -11.16
N LEU A 274 -9.37 -1.40 -10.84
CA LEU A 274 -8.82 -2.04 -9.65
C LEU A 274 -9.34 -1.44 -8.34
N ILE A 275 -9.65 -0.14 -8.33
CA ILE A 275 -9.93 0.64 -7.10
C ILE A 275 -11.18 1.50 -7.22
N GLY A 276 -11.65 1.74 -8.44
CA GLY A 276 -12.67 2.72 -8.78
C GLY A 276 -14.10 2.30 -8.45
N ASN A 277 -15.02 3.19 -8.81
CA ASN A 277 -16.44 2.94 -8.75
C ASN A 277 -16.88 2.23 -10.04
N PRO A 278 -17.42 1.02 -10.00
CA PRO A 278 -17.80 0.24 -11.20
C PRO A 278 -18.74 0.96 -12.17
N PHE A 279 -19.42 2.01 -11.72
CA PHE A 279 -20.33 2.79 -12.57
C PHE A 279 -19.59 3.92 -13.31
N GLU A 280 -18.64 4.58 -12.67
CA GLU A 280 -17.79 5.61 -13.30
C GLU A 280 -16.88 4.95 -14.33
N GLU A 281 -16.38 3.78 -14.02
CA GLU A 281 -15.50 2.95 -14.85
C GLU A 281 -16.18 2.53 -16.16
N LYS A 282 -17.35 1.94 -16.08
CA LYS A 282 -18.14 1.55 -17.28
C LYS A 282 -18.48 2.71 -18.20
N LEU A 283 -18.57 3.93 -17.64
CA LEU A 283 -18.80 5.13 -18.44
C LEU A 283 -17.50 5.60 -19.11
N GLU A 284 -16.38 5.46 -18.43
CA GLU A 284 -15.05 5.81 -18.96
C GLU A 284 -14.63 4.86 -20.08
N ASP A 285 -14.82 3.55 -19.90
CA ASP A 285 -14.60 2.50 -20.90
C ASP A 285 -15.43 2.69 -22.17
N ALA A 286 -16.68 3.08 -22.01
CA ALA A 286 -17.56 3.33 -23.15
C ALA A 286 -17.15 4.56 -23.99
N LEU A 287 -16.40 5.49 -23.39
CA LEU A 287 -16.01 6.76 -24.01
C LEU A 287 -14.57 6.77 -24.53
N VAL A 288 -13.65 6.07 -23.88
CA VAL A 288 -12.20 6.15 -24.13
C VAL A 288 -11.57 4.78 -24.39
N GLY A 289 -12.23 3.69 -23.97
CA GLY A 289 -11.66 2.33 -23.92
C GLY A 289 -10.73 2.15 -22.73
N GLY A 290 -10.65 0.91 -22.21
CA GLY A 290 -9.79 0.56 -21.09
C GLY A 290 -8.31 0.84 -21.40
N ILE A 291 -7.62 1.52 -20.49
CA ILE A 291 -6.21 1.89 -20.63
C ILE A 291 -5.45 1.43 -19.38
N ALA A 292 -4.49 0.54 -19.56
CA ALA A 292 -3.59 0.16 -18.48
C ALA A 292 -2.65 1.31 -18.11
N ASP A 293 -3.07 2.13 -17.17
CA ASP A 293 -2.40 3.35 -16.71
C ASP A 293 -1.63 3.16 -15.39
N HIS A 294 -1.75 1.99 -14.77
CA HIS A 294 -1.18 1.71 -13.46
C HIS A 294 -0.34 0.44 -13.44
N CYS A 295 0.57 0.34 -12.44
CA CYS A 295 1.43 -0.82 -12.24
C CYS A 295 1.30 -1.33 -10.82
N VAL A 296 1.19 -2.66 -10.66
CA VAL A 296 1.15 -3.35 -9.37
C VAL A 296 2.07 -4.58 -9.37
N VAL A 297 2.45 -5.04 -8.16
CA VAL A 297 3.15 -6.33 -8.00
C VAL A 297 2.18 -7.35 -7.45
N VAL A 298 2.07 -8.50 -8.10
CA VAL A 298 1.24 -9.60 -7.62
C VAL A 298 1.99 -10.36 -6.53
N LEU A 299 1.46 -10.35 -5.31
CA LEU A 299 2.09 -10.96 -4.13
C LEU A 299 1.63 -12.38 -3.88
N ASN A 300 0.36 -12.66 -4.14
CA ASN A 300 -0.25 -13.97 -3.94
C ASN A 300 -1.53 -14.11 -4.75
N TYR A 301 -1.83 -15.32 -5.15
CA TYR A 301 -3.12 -15.72 -5.68
C TYR A 301 -3.68 -16.84 -4.80
N ASP A 302 -4.85 -16.61 -4.23
CA ASP A 302 -5.60 -17.56 -3.43
C ASP A 302 -6.75 -18.10 -4.31
N GLU A 303 -6.54 -19.30 -4.86
CA GLU A 303 -7.51 -19.95 -5.73
C GLU A 303 -8.77 -20.38 -4.97
N GLU A 304 -8.62 -20.82 -3.70
CA GLU A 304 -9.76 -21.27 -2.86
C GLU A 304 -10.69 -20.12 -2.50
N GLU A 305 -10.11 -18.96 -2.14
CA GLU A 305 -10.85 -17.75 -1.78
C GLU A 305 -11.17 -16.86 -2.98
N ASN A 306 -10.66 -17.22 -4.17
CA ASN A 306 -10.83 -16.46 -5.41
C ASN A 306 -10.36 -15.00 -5.27
N LYS A 307 -9.17 -14.81 -4.71
CA LYS A 307 -8.59 -13.49 -4.38
C LYS A 307 -7.16 -13.35 -4.85
N VAL A 308 -6.83 -12.14 -5.26
CA VAL A 308 -5.46 -11.73 -5.62
C VAL A 308 -4.97 -10.69 -4.62
N MET A 309 -3.77 -10.89 -4.08
CA MET A 309 -3.11 -9.95 -3.19
C MET A 309 -2.04 -9.18 -3.97
N LEU A 310 -2.05 -7.87 -3.85
CA LEU A 310 -1.23 -6.95 -4.63
C LEU A 310 -0.43 -6.01 -3.70
N PHE A 311 0.80 -5.70 -4.08
CA PHE A 311 1.40 -4.43 -3.69
C PHE A 311 0.93 -3.39 -4.68
N ASN A 312 0.19 -2.40 -4.18
CA ASN A 312 -0.27 -1.26 -4.97
C ASN A 312 0.36 0.01 -4.39
N PRO A 313 1.23 0.71 -5.13
CA PRO A 313 1.94 1.88 -4.62
C PRO A 313 1.03 3.03 -4.19
N ALA A 314 -0.22 3.10 -4.69
CA ALA A 314 -1.22 4.07 -4.25
C ALA A 314 -1.65 3.86 -2.78
N PHE A 315 -1.51 2.65 -2.24
CA PHE A 315 -1.81 2.31 -0.84
C PHE A 315 -0.55 2.19 0.04
N GLY A 316 0.60 2.61 -0.47
CA GLY A 316 1.88 2.47 0.21
C GLY A 316 2.28 1.00 0.39
N ASP A 317 2.87 0.67 1.55
CA ASP A 317 3.41 -0.66 1.82
C ASP A 317 2.35 -1.69 2.28
N ILE A 318 1.07 -1.31 2.29
CA ILE A 318 -0.01 -2.18 2.77
C ILE A 318 -0.59 -2.96 1.59
N PRO A 319 -0.52 -4.32 1.61
CA PRO A 319 -1.11 -5.11 0.54
C PRO A 319 -2.61 -4.86 0.34
N LEU A 320 -2.99 -4.73 -0.93
CA LEU A 320 -4.37 -4.68 -1.37
C LEU A 320 -4.84 -6.09 -1.71
N THR A 321 -6.05 -6.46 -1.32
CA THR A 321 -6.67 -7.73 -1.73
C THR A 321 -7.93 -7.43 -2.52
N VAL A 322 -8.01 -7.94 -3.75
CA VAL A 322 -9.15 -7.80 -4.65
C VAL A 322 -9.69 -9.17 -5.04
N SER A 323 -10.90 -9.21 -5.62
CA SER A 323 -11.41 -10.45 -6.22
C SER A 323 -10.59 -10.81 -7.46
N THR A 324 -10.53 -12.09 -7.81
CA THR A 324 -9.86 -12.53 -9.05
C THR A 324 -10.52 -11.90 -10.27
N GLU A 325 -11.84 -11.76 -10.28
CA GLU A 325 -12.59 -11.12 -11.35
C GLU A 325 -12.14 -9.68 -11.58
N THR A 326 -12.16 -8.85 -10.53
CA THR A 326 -11.67 -7.46 -10.57
C THR A 326 -10.23 -7.36 -11.07
N PHE A 327 -9.36 -8.26 -10.60
CA PHE A 327 -7.97 -8.27 -11.05
C PHE A 327 -7.82 -8.63 -12.52
N LEU A 328 -8.55 -9.65 -12.99
CA LEU A 328 -8.48 -10.10 -14.38
C LEU A 328 -9.04 -9.06 -15.35
N ASP A 329 -10.09 -8.34 -14.96
CA ASP A 329 -10.67 -7.23 -15.71
C ASP A 329 -9.64 -6.13 -15.91
N ALA A 330 -9.15 -5.55 -14.81
CA ALA A 330 -8.14 -4.51 -14.83
C ALA A 330 -6.83 -4.91 -15.56
N TRP A 331 -6.46 -6.19 -15.51
CA TRP A 331 -5.26 -6.67 -16.19
C TRP A 331 -5.46 -6.92 -17.69
N ALA A 332 -6.68 -7.17 -18.12
CA ALA A 332 -7.01 -7.42 -19.52
C ALA A 332 -6.69 -6.21 -20.41
N ASP A 333 -6.80 -4.99 -19.91
CA ASP A 333 -6.54 -3.76 -20.66
C ASP A 333 -5.10 -3.58 -21.11
N SER A 334 -4.15 -4.20 -20.39
CA SER A 334 -2.78 -4.35 -20.87
C SER A 334 -2.57 -5.50 -21.85
N GLY A 335 -3.63 -6.24 -22.19
CA GLY A 335 -3.55 -7.52 -22.88
C GLY A 335 -2.81 -8.57 -22.07
N ASN A 336 -3.00 -8.57 -20.76
CA ASN A 336 -2.38 -9.49 -19.80
C ASN A 336 -0.84 -9.38 -19.76
N TYR A 337 -0.33 -8.16 -19.93
CA TYR A 337 1.12 -7.91 -19.94
C TYR A 337 1.74 -8.18 -18.58
N THR A 338 2.77 -9.03 -18.59
CA THR A 338 3.40 -9.57 -17.38
C THR A 338 4.91 -9.39 -17.43
N ILE A 339 5.47 -8.92 -16.33
CA ILE A 339 6.91 -8.77 -16.12
C ILE A 339 7.32 -9.71 -14.98
N GLU A 340 8.04 -10.76 -15.32
CA GLU A 340 8.60 -11.73 -14.39
C GLU A 340 10.05 -11.35 -14.06
N VAL A 341 10.37 -11.23 -12.78
CA VAL A 341 11.72 -10.87 -12.31
C VAL A 341 12.26 -11.97 -11.40
N SER A 342 13.51 -12.37 -11.60
CA SER A 342 14.18 -13.39 -10.81
C SER A 342 15.67 -13.09 -10.63
N LYS A 343 16.31 -13.72 -9.64
CA LYS A 343 17.79 -13.71 -9.56
C LYS A 343 18.39 -14.38 -10.79
N GLN A 344 19.52 -13.86 -11.23
CA GLN A 344 20.29 -14.52 -12.26
C GLN A 344 20.71 -15.91 -11.75
N LYS A 345 20.47 -16.96 -12.53
CA LYS A 345 21.03 -18.29 -12.20
C LYS A 345 22.54 -18.15 -12.26
N LEU A 346 23.23 -18.42 -11.15
CA LEU A 346 24.66 -18.66 -11.16
C LEU A 346 24.89 -19.89 -12.05
N SER A 347 25.53 -19.68 -13.18
CA SER A 347 25.96 -20.75 -14.10
C SER A 347 27.11 -21.54 -13.50
#